data_b14ce1a6685ed0f947c047b22c199d6a
#
_entry.id   b14ce1a6685ed0f947c047b22c199d6a
#
_cell.length_a   1.000
_cell.length_b   1.000
_cell.length_c   1.000
_cell.angle_alpha   90.00
_cell.angle_beta   90.00
_cell.angle_gamma   90.00
#
_symmetry.space_group_name_H-M   'P 1'
#
loop_
_entity.id
_entity.type
_entity.pdbx_description
1 polymer ?
#
loop_
_entity_poly.entity_id
_entity_poly.type
_entity_poly.pdbx_seq_one_letter_code
_entity_poly.pdbx_strand_id
1 'polypeptide(L)'
;RRVVYVGAYGYENSRLMQNMSPSLGNNMSSSPAVYGMGGGDTEVLGRLKARFQSLAQLSSTMRMLVLDIEDSLNAQINTIIEHEKFQTLEARWMGLASVVWAKDYASNVKVKVLDLSWQELEHDLNYTSEIRKSLLFLRIGMQELDTLGGEPFGILMIDHELSMSLETDFDELYTAQLLCRLGETCMCPIIMGAGTAFFGESDAAWYTDTRRVTSVLGSGEYATWQRLRALPNAQYLGLAMPRTQLRGRYIDHDIGFLFNQTPAVSEGLWGSAGFDFIRTTISEYQRCGWCGF
;
A
#
# COMPACT_ATOMS: atom_id res chain seq x y z
N ARG A 1 15.73 -17.37 0.10
CA ARG A 1 14.37 -17.47 0.68
C ARG A 1 13.44 -16.50 0.02
N ARG A 2 12.17 -16.84 -0.10
CA ARG A 2 11.15 -16.02 -0.76
C ARG A 2 10.28 -15.32 0.26
N VAL A 3 9.85 -14.11 -0.07
CA VAL A 3 8.82 -13.35 0.66
C VAL A 3 7.58 -13.32 -0.24
N VAL A 4 6.42 -13.65 0.31
CA VAL A 4 5.13 -13.48 -0.38
C VAL A 4 4.41 -12.33 0.27
N TYR A 5 3.97 -11.41 -0.56
CA TYR A 5 3.03 -10.39 -0.21
C TYR A 5 1.64 -10.83 -0.67
N VAL A 6 0.69 -10.89 0.24
CA VAL A 6 -0.72 -11.14 -0.05
C VAL A 6 -1.44 -9.82 0.13
N GLY A 7 -1.82 -9.19 -0.96
CA GLY A 7 -2.50 -7.90 -0.95
C GLY A 7 -3.91 -8.02 -1.53
N ALA A 8 -4.86 -7.33 -0.93
CA ALA A 8 -6.22 -7.27 -1.43
C ALA A 8 -6.34 -6.26 -2.57
N TYR A 9 -6.43 -6.74 -3.81
CA TYR A 9 -6.89 -5.95 -4.94
C TYR A 9 -8.35 -6.26 -5.21
N GLY A 10 -9.20 -5.24 -5.14
CA GLY A 10 -10.57 -5.37 -5.65
C GLY A 10 -10.56 -5.58 -7.17
N TYR A 11 -11.42 -6.44 -7.65
CA TYR A 11 -11.55 -6.89 -9.05
C TYR A 11 -11.71 -5.77 -10.10
N GLU A 12 -11.94 -4.53 -9.68
CA GLU A 12 -12.11 -3.38 -10.59
C GLU A 12 -10.79 -2.83 -11.15
N ASN A 13 -9.63 -3.19 -10.59
CA ASN A 13 -8.35 -2.57 -10.96
C ASN A 13 -7.51 -3.38 -11.97
N SER A 14 -7.88 -4.62 -12.29
CA SER A 14 -7.13 -5.44 -13.27
C SER A 14 -7.16 -4.87 -14.70
N ARG A 15 -8.16 -4.05 -15.05
CA ARG A 15 -8.25 -3.38 -16.35
C ARG A 15 -7.38 -2.11 -16.46
N LEU A 16 -7.07 -1.45 -15.35
CA LEU A 16 -6.20 -0.27 -15.34
C LEU A 16 -4.72 -0.63 -15.53
N MET A 17 -4.30 -1.80 -15.04
CA MET A 17 -2.91 -2.27 -15.13
C MET A 17 -2.50 -2.71 -16.54
N GLN A 18 -3.42 -3.16 -17.38
CA GLN A 18 -3.10 -3.54 -18.78
C GLN A 18 -2.76 -2.33 -19.66
N ASN A 19 -3.09 -1.10 -19.22
CA ASN A 19 -2.82 0.13 -19.98
C ASN A 19 -1.62 0.94 -19.46
N MET A 20 -0.97 0.51 -18.38
CA MET A 20 0.25 1.16 -17.87
C MET A 20 1.50 0.38 -18.29
N SER A 21 1.70 0.22 -19.60
CA SER A 21 3.03 -0.10 -20.12
C SER A 21 3.93 1.12 -19.93
N PRO A 22 5.12 0.97 -19.34
CA PRO A 22 6.08 2.06 -19.27
C PRO A 22 6.72 2.26 -20.63
N SER A 23 6.10 3.03 -21.50
CA SER A 23 6.78 3.61 -22.66
C SER A 23 7.44 4.94 -22.25
N LEU A 24 8.37 4.88 -21.34
CA LEU A 24 9.42 5.90 -21.18
C LEU A 24 10.54 5.56 -22.16
N GLY A 25 10.22 5.67 -23.44
CA GLY A 25 11.18 5.70 -24.53
C GLY A 25 11.48 7.14 -24.88
N ASN A 26 12.74 7.53 -24.69
CA ASN A 26 13.35 8.77 -25.18
C ASN A 26 12.83 9.17 -26.56
N ASN A 27 12.13 10.29 -26.62
CA ASN A 27 12.04 11.12 -27.82
C ASN A 27 11.95 12.60 -27.42
N MET A 28 13.05 13.15 -26.95
CA MET A 28 13.31 14.58 -27.03
C MET A 28 13.99 14.82 -28.39
N SER A 29 13.22 15.03 -29.41
CA SER A 29 13.56 15.88 -30.56
C SER A 29 12.38 15.90 -31.54
N SER A 30 11.43 16.78 -31.31
CA SER A 30 10.62 17.34 -32.38
C SER A 30 10.27 18.79 -32.00
N SER A 31 10.83 19.70 -32.78
CA SER A 31 10.45 21.10 -32.80
C SER A 31 8.93 21.24 -32.82
N PRO A 32 8.35 22.25 -32.14
CA PRO A 32 6.91 22.48 -32.22
C PRO A 32 6.54 22.73 -33.66
N ALA A 33 5.68 21.91 -34.21
CA ALA A 33 5.04 22.16 -35.51
C ALA A 33 4.30 23.46 -35.38
N VAL A 34 4.70 24.46 -36.19
CA VAL A 34 3.97 25.67 -36.36
C VAL A 34 2.66 25.30 -37.03
N TYR A 35 1.59 25.17 -36.26
CA TYR A 35 0.24 25.06 -36.79
C TYR A 35 -0.06 26.40 -37.50
N GLY A 36 -0.28 26.32 -38.80
CA GLY A 36 -0.70 27.49 -39.60
C GLY A 36 -1.96 28.10 -38.99
N MET A 37 -1.87 29.35 -38.61
CA MET A 37 -3.00 30.12 -38.06
C MET A 37 -4.10 30.19 -39.11
N GLY A 38 -5.21 29.49 -38.88
CA GLY A 38 -6.41 29.59 -39.70
C GLY A 38 -7.08 30.97 -39.49
N GLY A 39 -7.88 31.43 -40.48
CA GLY A 39 -8.47 32.77 -40.50
C GLY A 39 -9.33 33.16 -39.26
N GLY A 40 -9.71 32.21 -38.39
CA GLY A 40 -10.37 32.45 -37.10
C GLY A 40 -9.47 33.08 -36.05
N ASP A 41 -8.16 32.77 -36.08
CA ASP A 41 -7.21 33.22 -35.07
C ASP A 41 -6.91 34.72 -35.15
N THR A 42 -6.99 35.30 -36.35
CA THR A 42 -6.81 36.75 -36.58
C THR A 42 -7.96 37.59 -36.03
N GLU A 43 -9.19 37.07 -36.06
CA GLU A 43 -10.36 37.73 -35.47
C GLU A 43 -10.32 37.70 -33.94
N VAL A 44 -9.92 36.55 -33.35
CA VAL A 44 -9.71 36.41 -31.90
C VAL A 44 -8.60 37.32 -31.41
N LEU A 45 -7.47 37.38 -32.12
CA LEU A 45 -6.37 38.29 -31.83
C LEU A 45 -6.79 39.77 -31.95
N GLY A 46 -7.63 40.11 -32.93
CA GLY A 46 -8.20 41.45 -33.11
C GLY A 46 -9.09 41.86 -31.94
N ARG A 47 -9.96 40.98 -31.48
CA ARG A 47 -10.82 41.18 -30.30
C ARG A 47 -9.99 41.28 -29.00
N LEU A 48 -8.96 40.49 -28.84
CA LEU A 48 -8.03 40.54 -27.69
C LEU A 48 -7.26 41.88 -27.70
N LYS A 49 -6.72 42.31 -28.83
CA LYS A 49 -6.03 43.60 -28.95
C LYS A 49 -6.93 44.79 -28.62
N ALA A 50 -8.20 44.76 -29.05
CA ALA A 50 -9.17 45.82 -28.73
C ALA A 50 -9.53 45.86 -27.24
N ARG A 51 -9.46 44.72 -26.54
CA ARG A 51 -9.80 44.59 -25.12
C ARG A 51 -8.64 44.96 -24.18
N PHE A 52 -7.39 44.81 -24.62
CA PHE A 52 -6.20 45.10 -23.82
C PHE A 52 -5.46 46.32 -24.34
N GLN A 53 -5.42 47.36 -23.52
CA GLN A 53 -4.77 48.65 -23.89
C GLN A 53 -3.24 48.58 -23.88
N SER A 54 -2.65 47.52 -23.29
CA SER A 54 -1.20 47.31 -23.25
C SER A 54 -0.82 45.83 -23.16
N LEU A 55 0.40 45.47 -23.63
CA LEU A 55 0.98 44.12 -23.49
C LEU A 55 1.12 43.71 -22.03
N ALA A 56 1.34 44.67 -21.13
CA ALA A 56 1.43 44.40 -19.69
C ALA A 56 0.09 43.94 -19.11
N GLN A 57 -1.04 44.55 -19.54
CA GLN A 57 -2.38 44.10 -19.12
C GLN A 57 -2.71 42.69 -19.65
N LEU A 58 -2.36 42.40 -20.90
CA LEU A 58 -2.53 41.08 -21.49
C LEU A 58 -1.72 40.02 -20.69
N SER A 59 -0.45 40.33 -20.43
CA SER A 59 0.43 39.43 -19.67
C SER A 59 -0.09 39.20 -18.25
N SER A 60 -0.56 40.25 -17.56
CA SER A 60 -1.11 40.08 -16.21
C SER A 60 -2.40 39.23 -16.19
N THR A 61 -3.29 39.47 -17.18
CA THR A 61 -4.53 38.70 -17.30
C THR A 61 -4.24 37.22 -17.62
N MET A 62 -3.28 36.95 -18.51
CA MET A 62 -2.87 35.60 -18.81
C MET A 62 -2.29 34.88 -17.59
N ARG A 63 -1.49 35.58 -16.78
CA ARG A 63 -0.96 35.01 -15.53
C ARG A 63 -2.08 34.69 -14.54
N MET A 64 -3.09 35.56 -14.39
CA MET A 64 -4.24 35.30 -13.54
C MET A 64 -5.03 34.09 -14.02
N LEU A 65 -5.26 33.93 -15.33
CA LEU A 65 -5.94 32.78 -15.88
C LEU A 65 -5.14 31.47 -15.65
N VAL A 66 -3.82 31.53 -15.76
CA VAL A 66 -2.96 30.38 -15.43
C VAL A 66 -3.11 29.99 -13.96
N LEU A 67 -3.06 30.95 -13.03
CA LEU A 67 -3.26 30.71 -11.61
C LEU A 67 -4.65 30.14 -11.32
N ASP A 68 -5.72 30.65 -11.94
CA ASP A 68 -7.07 30.10 -11.76
C ASP A 68 -7.17 28.64 -12.24
N ILE A 69 -6.47 28.32 -13.34
CA ILE A 69 -6.39 26.92 -13.83
C ILE A 69 -5.58 26.05 -12.87
N GLU A 70 -4.44 26.53 -12.38
CA GLU A 70 -3.60 25.82 -11.42
C GLU A 70 -4.37 25.55 -10.11
N ASP A 71 -5.12 26.53 -9.59
CA ASP A 71 -5.95 26.37 -8.42
C ASP A 71 -7.05 25.30 -8.63
N SER A 72 -7.69 25.33 -9.80
CA SER A 72 -8.70 24.32 -10.16
C SER A 72 -8.09 22.92 -10.26
N LEU A 73 -6.91 22.79 -10.89
CA LEU A 73 -6.18 21.52 -10.98
C LEU A 73 -5.76 21.03 -9.60
N ASN A 74 -5.20 21.90 -8.75
CA ASN A 74 -4.85 21.57 -7.37
C ASN A 74 -6.04 21.04 -6.59
N ALA A 75 -7.20 21.70 -6.68
CA ALA A 75 -8.41 21.25 -6.00
C ALA A 75 -8.86 19.86 -6.46
N GLN A 76 -8.85 19.60 -7.77
CA GLN A 76 -9.22 18.30 -8.32
C GLN A 76 -8.25 17.20 -7.93
N ILE A 77 -6.95 17.45 -8.03
CA ILE A 77 -5.92 16.47 -7.68
C ILE A 77 -5.96 16.18 -6.17
N ASN A 78 -6.11 17.19 -5.33
CA ASN A 78 -6.27 17.01 -3.89
C ASN A 78 -7.49 16.14 -3.57
N THR A 79 -8.63 16.36 -4.22
CA THR A 79 -9.84 15.54 -4.04
C THR A 79 -9.57 14.06 -4.38
N ILE A 80 -8.76 13.77 -5.41
CA ILE A 80 -8.40 12.41 -5.79
C ILE A 80 -7.44 11.80 -4.76
N ILE A 81 -6.38 12.53 -4.40
CA ILE A 81 -5.34 12.05 -3.48
C ILE A 81 -5.88 11.83 -2.06
N GLU A 82 -6.83 12.64 -1.64
CA GLU A 82 -7.48 12.52 -0.33
C GLU A 82 -8.59 11.46 -0.29
N HIS A 83 -8.97 10.91 -1.44
CA HIS A 83 -9.98 9.87 -1.49
C HIS A 83 -9.47 8.58 -0.85
N GLU A 84 -10.20 8.01 0.12
CA GLU A 84 -9.83 6.85 0.92
C GLU A 84 -9.37 5.65 0.08
N LYS A 85 -10.12 5.31 -0.98
CA LYS A 85 -9.77 4.21 -1.89
C LYS A 85 -8.43 4.45 -2.59
N PHE A 86 -8.15 5.71 -2.97
CA PHE A 86 -6.88 6.05 -3.59
C PHE A 86 -5.73 5.97 -2.59
N GLN A 87 -5.90 6.51 -1.38
CA GLN A 87 -4.90 6.42 -0.31
C GLN A 87 -4.58 4.96 0.04
N THR A 88 -5.59 4.11 0.14
CA THR A 88 -5.39 2.69 0.40
C THR A 88 -4.59 2.02 -0.71
N LEU A 89 -4.92 2.30 -1.97
CA LEU A 89 -4.20 1.77 -3.13
C LEU A 89 -2.76 2.27 -3.17
N GLU A 90 -2.57 3.58 -2.98
CA GLU A 90 -1.25 4.21 -2.95
C GLU A 90 -0.37 3.63 -1.83
N ALA A 91 -0.93 3.47 -0.62
CA ALA A 91 -0.22 2.91 0.52
C ALA A 91 0.30 1.49 0.24
N ARG A 92 -0.52 0.65 -0.38
CA ARG A 92 -0.14 -0.71 -0.79
C ARG A 92 1.00 -0.70 -1.80
N TRP A 93 0.87 0.12 -2.85
CA TRP A 93 1.91 0.23 -3.87
C TRP A 93 3.22 0.79 -3.33
N MET A 94 3.15 1.84 -2.51
CA MET A 94 4.34 2.44 -1.90
C MET A 94 5.00 1.48 -0.91
N GLY A 95 4.21 0.77 -0.11
CA GLY A 95 4.70 -0.27 0.77
C GLY A 95 5.39 -1.40 0.02
N LEU A 96 4.75 -1.96 -1.01
CA LEU A 96 5.34 -2.99 -1.86
C LEU A 96 6.61 -2.50 -2.56
N ALA A 97 6.60 -1.28 -3.11
CA ALA A 97 7.76 -0.67 -3.74
C ALA A 97 8.94 -0.56 -2.75
N SER A 98 8.67 -0.15 -1.50
CA SER A 98 9.71 -0.06 -0.46
C SER A 98 10.37 -1.41 -0.17
N VAL A 99 9.60 -2.50 -0.17
CA VAL A 99 10.11 -3.87 -0.01
C VAL A 99 10.96 -4.29 -1.20
N VAL A 100 10.52 -4.00 -2.42
CA VAL A 100 11.26 -4.33 -3.64
C VAL A 100 12.56 -3.52 -3.74
N TRP A 101 12.55 -2.24 -3.37
CA TRP A 101 13.74 -1.39 -3.37
C TRP A 101 14.75 -1.75 -2.27
N ALA A 102 14.29 -2.32 -1.15
CA ALA A 102 15.20 -2.82 -0.12
C ALA A 102 16.02 -4.03 -0.58
N LYS A 103 15.59 -4.67 -1.66
CA LYS A 103 16.28 -5.83 -2.22
C LYS A 103 17.47 -5.40 -3.07
N ASP A 104 18.67 -5.88 -2.73
CA ASP A 104 19.84 -5.78 -3.60
C ASP A 104 19.68 -6.74 -4.80
N TYR A 105 20.05 -6.30 -6.00
CA TYR A 105 19.99 -7.11 -7.23
C TYR A 105 20.86 -8.37 -7.16
N ALA A 106 21.95 -8.32 -6.40
CA ALA A 106 22.84 -9.47 -6.19
C ALA A 106 22.36 -10.45 -5.12
N SER A 107 21.27 -10.16 -4.42
CA SER A 107 20.80 -10.99 -3.30
C SER A 107 19.95 -12.16 -3.77
N ASN A 108 20.04 -13.28 -3.04
CA ASN A 108 19.17 -14.46 -3.23
C ASN A 108 17.74 -14.27 -2.69
N VAL A 109 17.30 -13.03 -2.50
CA VAL A 109 15.94 -12.74 -2.05
C VAL A 109 15.01 -12.66 -3.26
N LYS A 110 13.90 -13.38 -3.20
CA LYS A 110 12.83 -13.33 -4.19
C LYS A 110 11.56 -12.84 -3.51
N VAL A 111 10.94 -11.80 -4.07
CA VAL A 111 9.64 -11.28 -3.65
C VAL A 111 8.60 -11.78 -4.63
N LYS A 112 7.57 -12.46 -4.12
CA LYS A 112 6.40 -12.87 -4.90
C LYS A 112 5.18 -12.11 -4.36
N VAL A 113 4.28 -11.74 -5.24
CA VAL A 113 3.02 -11.09 -4.91
C VAL A 113 1.89 -12.02 -5.27
N LEU A 114 0.96 -12.21 -4.34
CA LEU A 114 -0.29 -12.93 -4.58
C LEU A 114 -1.43 -11.90 -4.47
N ASP A 115 -2.20 -11.79 -5.55
CA ASP A 115 -3.41 -10.96 -5.57
C ASP A 115 -4.55 -11.80 -4.99
N LEU A 116 -4.90 -11.50 -3.74
CA LEU A 116 -5.93 -12.18 -2.97
C LEU A 116 -6.57 -11.18 -2.01
N SER A 117 -7.87 -11.04 -2.05
CA SER A 117 -8.60 -10.19 -1.10
C SER A 117 -8.68 -10.86 0.28
N TRP A 118 -8.86 -10.04 1.33
CA TRP A 118 -9.07 -10.58 2.67
C TRP A 118 -10.31 -11.48 2.74
N GLN A 119 -11.39 -11.08 2.09
CA GLN A 119 -12.64 -11.86 2.04
C GLN A 119 -12.46 -13.22 1.35
N GLU A 120 -11.70 -13.27 0.26
CA GLU A 120 -11.39 -14.53 -0.41
C GLU A 120 -10.51 -15.44 0.46
N LEU A 121 -9.55 -14.85 1.20
CA LEU A 121 -8.71 -15.56 2.16
C LEU A 121 -9.54 -16.12 3.31
N GLU A 122 -10.41 -15.32 3.91
CA GLU A 122 -11.33 -15.76 4.96
C GLU A 122 -12.23 -16.90 4.47
N HIS A 123 -12.78 -16.73 3.29
CA HIS A 123 -13.64 -17.75 2.68
C HIS A 123 -12.85 -19.05 2.45
N ASP A 124 -11.66 -19.00 1.85
CA ASP A 124 -10.83 -20.18 1.60
C ASP A 124 -10.49 -20.91 2.90
N LEU A 125 -10.06 -20.21 3.94
CA LEU A 125 -9.66 -20.82 5.20
C LEU A 125 -10.83 -21.32 6.04
N ASN A 126 -11.95 -20.57 6.10
CA ASN A 126 -13.08 -20.91 6.97
C ASN A 126 -13.98 -22.01 6.39
N TYR A 127 -14.14 -22.11 5.08
CA TYR A 127 -14.95 -23.15 4.45
C TYR A 127 -14.18 -24.46 4.22
N THR A 128 -12.87 -24.45 4.38
CA THR A 128 -12.06 -25.66 4.17
C THR A 128 -11.99 -26.48 5.43
N SER A 129 -12.33 -27.77 5.35
CA SER A 129 -12.32 -28.69 6.50
C SER A 129 -10.92 -28.93 7.10
N GLU A 130 -9.90 -28.82 6.28
CA GLU A 130 -8.48 -29.03 6.65
C GLU A 130 -7.61 -27.98 5.97
N ILE A 131 -6.70 -27.36 6.70
CA ILE A 131 -5.78 -26.34 6.16
C ILE A 131 -5.02 -26.81 4.91
N ARG A 132 -4.66 -28.07 4.85
CA ARG A 132 -3.96 -28.66 3.69
C ARG A 132 -4.78 -28.71 2.40
N LYS A 133 -6.08 -28.50 2.48
CA LYS A 133 -6.99 -28.45 1.32
C LYS A 133 -7.29 -27.01 0.87
N SER A 134 -6.86 -26.00 1.63
CA SER A 134 -7.04 -24.60 1.25
C SER A 134 -6.23 -24.27 0.00
N LEU A 135 -6.77 -23.37 -0.83
CA LEU A 135 -6.08 -22.90 -2.03
C LEU A 135 -4.79 -22.17 -1.67
N LEU A 136 -4.79 -21.46 -0.55
CA LEU A 136 -3.61 -20.77 -0.06
C LEU A 136 -2.50 -21.77 0.32
N PHE A 137 -2.83 -22.88 1.03
CA PHE A 137 -1.86 -23.93 1.31
C PHE A 137 -1.34 -24.58 0.02
N LEU A 138 -2.21 -24.86 -0.94
CA LEU A 138 -1.78 -25.45 -2.22
C LEU A 138 -0.73 -24.56 -2.93
N ARG A 139 -0.86 -23.25 -2.84
CA ARG A 139 0.07 -22.28 -3.46
C ARG A 139 1.38 -22.12 -2.67
N ILE A 140 1.31 -22.09 -1.36
CA ILE A 140 2.46 -21.77 -0.49
C ILE A 140 3.16 -23.04 0.01
N GLY A 141 2.39 -24.00 0.50
CA GLY A 141 2.90 -25.25 1.07
C GLY A 141 3.16 -26.28 -0.01
N MET A 142 2.12 -26.76 -0.69
CA MET A 142 2.25 -27.86 -1.62
C MET A 142 3.18 -27.55 -2.81
N GLN A 143 3.01 -26.41 -3.45
CA GLN A 143 3.81 -26.07 -4.65
C GLN A 143 5.26 -25.70 -4.33
N GLU A 144 5.51 -25.10 -3.17
CA GLU A 144 6.83 -24.54 -2.87
C GLU A 144 7.59 -25.31 -1.76
N LEU A 145 6.90 -25.96 -0.82
CA LEU A 145 7.52 -26.75 0.25
C LEU A 145 7.56 -28.23 -0.09
N ASP A 146 6.43 -28.81 -0.51
CA ASP A 146 6.27 -30.26 -0.68
C ASP A 146 6.63 -30.75 -2.09
N THR A 147 6.90 -29.84 -3.06
CA THR A 147 7.22 -30.21 -4.46
C THR A 147 8.73 -30.15 -4.70
N LEU A 148 9.26 -31.16 -5.40
CA LEU A 148 10.67 -31.19 -5.82
C LEU A 148 11.00 -29.99 -6.72
N GLY A 149 12.03 -29.23 -6.34
CA GLY A 149 12.41 -27.99 -7.03
C GLY A 149 11.62 -26.75 -6.59
N GLY A 150 10.70 -26.90 -5.65
CA GLY A 150 10.05 -25.77 -4.97
C GLY A 150 11.05 -24.95 -4.15
N GLU A 151 10.74 -23.70 -3.92
CA GLU A 151 11.55 -22.79 -3.10
C GLU A 151 10.70 -22.29 -1.95
N PRO A 152 10.81 -22.89 -0.76
CA PRO A 152 9.99 -22.55 0.41
C PRO A 152 10.08 -21.07 0.77
N PHE A 153 8.95 -20.50 1.18
CA PHE A 153 8.88 -19.12 1.63
C PHE A 153 9.58 -18.96 2.99
N GLY A 154 10.32 -17.88 3.15
CA GLY A 154 10.95 -17.53 4.42
C GLY A 154 10.03 -16.76 5.35
N ILE A 155 9.12 -15.97 4.77
CA ILE A 155 8.15 -15.13 5.48
C ILE A 155 6.99 -14.81 4.55
N LEU A 156 5.80 -14.69 5.10
CA LEU A 156 4.58 -14.27 4.43
C LEU A 156 4.09 -12.97 5.08
N MET A 157 3.79 -11.97 4.28
CA MET A 157 3.12 -10.76 4.75
C MET A 157 1.71 -10.71 4.16
N ILE A 158 0.74 -10.44 5.01
CA ILE A 158 -0.65 -10.18 4.64
C ILE A 158 -0.92 -8.70 4.90
N ASP A 159 -1.27 -7.97 3.82
CA ASP A 159 -1.61 -6.56 3.91
C ASP A 159 -3.07 -6.39 4.35
N HIS A 160 -3.31 -6.80 5.57
CA HIS A 160 -4.55 -6.61 6.30
C HIS A 160 -4.24 -6.21 7.72
N GLU A 161 -5.03 -5.32 8.28
CA GLU A 161 -4.95 -4.89 9.66
C GLU A 161 -6.00 -5.62 10.48
N LEU A 162 -5.54 -6.49 11.37
CA LEU A 162 -6.42 -7.23 12.26
C LEU A 162 -7.26 -6.26 13.10
N SER A 163 -8.55 -6.53 13.21
CA SER A 163 -9.48 -5.78 14.04
C SER A 163 -10.17 -6.69 15.05
N MET A 164 -10.78 -6.07 16.07
CA MET A 164 -11.63 -6.75 17.05
C MET A 164 -13.13 -6.53 16.73
N SER A 165 -13.43 -6.01 15.52
CA SER A 165 -14.80 -5.73 15.11
C SER A 165 -15.57 -7.02 14.87
N LEU A 166 -16.85 -7.01 15.28
CA LEU A 166 -17.81 -8.09 15.02
C LEU A 166 -18.68 -7.81 13.78
N GLU A 167 -18.34 -6.77 13.02
CA GLU A 167 -19.14 -6.34 11.86
C GLU A 167 -18.81 -7.11 10.57
N THR A 168 -17.82 -8.01 10.63
CA THR A 168 -17.40 -8.83 9.49
C THR A 168 -18.17 -10.14 9.43
N ASP A 169 -18.28 -10.74 8.23
CA ASP A 169 -18.98 -12.01 8.02
C ASP A 169 -18.34 -13.18 8.79
N PHE A 170 -17.04 -13.07 9.07
CA PHE A 170 -16.27 -14.04 9.84
C PHE A 170 -15.57 -13.38 11.03
N ASP A 171 -15.31 -14.18 12.06
CA ASP A 171 -14.47 -13.77 13.18
C ASP A 171 -13.01 -13.68 12.72
N GLU A 172 -12.48 -12.46 12.63
CA GLU A 172 -11.10 -12.20 12.22
C GLU A 172 -10.06 -12.91 13.12
N LEU A 173 -10.36 -13.04 14.43
CA LEU A 173 -9.48 -13.77 15.34
C LEU A 173 -9.48 -15.27 15.07
N TYR A 174 -10.62 -15.83 14.65
CA TYR A 174 -10.67 -17.22 14.23
C TYR A 174 -9.89 -17.43 12.93
N THR A 175 -10.03 -16.52 11.97
CA THR A 175 -9.23 -16.53 10.73
C THR A 175 -7.73 -16.41 11.05
N ALA A 176 -7.35 -15.55 12.00
CA ALA A 176 -5.97 -15.43 12.49
C ALA A 176 -5.47 -16.75 13.12
N GLN A 177 -6.32 -17.48 13.84
CA GLN A 177 -5.99 -18.81 14.36
C GLN A 177 -5.76 -19.83 13.22
N LEU A 178 -6.56 -19.77 12.15
CA LEU A 178 -6.34 -20.63 10.98
C LEU A 178 -5.03 -20.27 10.26
N LEU A 179 -4.68 -18.99 10.20
CA LEU A 179 -3.38 -18.53 9.69
C LEU A 179 -2.21 -19.03 10.54
N CYS A 180 -2.33 -19.07 11.87
CA CYS A 180 -1.32 -19.71 12.73
C CYS A 180 -1.08 -21.18 12.35
N ARG A 181 -2.15 -21.92 12.08
CA ARG A 181 -2.06 -23.33 11.65
C ARG A 181 -1.45 -23.44 10.25
N LEU A 182 -1.78 -22.52 9.35
CA LEU A 182 -1.18 -22.46 8.01
C LEU A 182 0.32 -22.22 8.13
N GLY A 183 0.72 -21.21 8.92
CA GLY A 183 2.13 -20.88 9.17
C GLY A 183 2.92 -22.06 9.75
N GLU A 184 2.35 -22.78 10.72
CA GLU A 184 2.92 -24.02 11.26
C GLU A 184 3.08 -25.09 10.18
N THR A 185 2.03 -25.33 9.38
CA THR A 185 2.04 -26.38 8.36
C THR A 185 3.04 -26.08 7.23
N CYS A 186 3.18 -24.80 6.86
CA CYS A 186 4.12 -24.32 5.83
C CYS A 186 5.51 -24.02 6.40
N MET A 187 5.72 -24.09 7.72
CA MET A 187 6.94 -23.65 8.42
C MET A 187 7.34 -22.20 8.03
N CYS A 188 6.36 -21.33 7.87
CA CYS A 188 6.53 -19.97 7.37
C CYS A 188 5.84 -18.99 8.33
N PRO A 189 6.59 -18.09 8.98
CA PRO A 189 5.99 -17.05 9.79
C PRO A 189 5.17 -16.08 8.93
N ILE A 190 4.04 -15.65 9.47
CA ILE A 190 3.08 -14.75 8.84
C ILE A 190 3.10 -13.45 9.61
N ILE A 191 3.18 -12.33 8.91
CA ILE A 191 3.13 -10.98 9.48
C ILE A 191 1.90 -10.26 8.95
N MET A 192 1.15 -9.65 9.86
CA MET A 192 -0.02 -8.81 9.57
C MET A 192 0.12 -7.45 10.26
N GLY A 193 -0.70 -6.47 9.87
CA GLY A 193 -0.86 -5.24 10.61
C GLY A 193 -1.79 -5.41 11.82
N ALA A 194 -1.59 -4.60 12.86
CA ALA A 194 -2.61 -4.32 13.86
C ALA A 194 -3.07 -2.88 13.67
N GLY A 195 -4.32 -2.72 13.26
CA GLY A 195 -4.90 -1.40 13.00
C GLY A 195 -5.37 -0.69 14.27
N THR A 196 -5.80 0.54 14.09
CA THR A 196 -6.43 1.34 15.16
C THR A 196 -7.67 0.65 15.72
N ALA A 197 -8.41 -0.07 14.89
CA ALA A 197 -9.58 -0.84 15.31
C ALA A 197 -9.25 -2.00 16.25
N PHE A 198 -8.02 -2.51 16.25
CA PHE A 198 -7.60 -3.56 17.18
C PHE A 198 -7.51 -3.07 18.62
N PHE A 199 -7.03 -1.85 18.84
CA PHE A 199 -6.87 -1.26 20.17
C PHE A 199 -7.94 -0.22 20.51
N GLY A 200 -8.75 0.19 19.54
CA GLY A 200 -9.70 1.30 19.70
C GLY A 200 -9.05 2.67 19.84
N GLU A 201 -7.75 2.80 19.53
CA GLU A 201 -6.98 4.02 19.71
C GLU A 201 -6.26 4.42 18.42
N SER A 202 -6.43 5.67 18.01
CA SER A 202 -5.84 6.20 16.76
C SER A 202 -4.53 6.95 16.97
N ASP A 203 -4.21 7.36 18.21
CA ASP A 203 -2.99 8.10 18.49
C ASP A 203 -1.76 7.19 18.52
N ALA A 204 -0.83 7.43 17.59
CA ALA A 204 0.43 6.70 17.52
C ALA A 204 1.27 6.85 18.82
N ALA A 205 1.16 7.97 19.52
CA ALA A 205 1.86 8.18 20.80
C ALA A 205 1.41 7.20 21.89
N TRP A 206 0.17 6.70 21.82
CA TRP A 206 -0.35 5.70 22.73
C TRP A 206 0.45 4.41 22.74
N TYR A 207 0.97 3.99 21.57
CA TYR A 207 1.74 2.75 21.42
C TYR A 207 3.16 2.84 21.98
N THR A 208 3.63 4.02 22.34
CA THR A 208 4.97 4.18 22.94
C THR A 208 5.04 3.66 24.37
N ASP A 209 3.90 3.62 25.09
CA ASP A 209 3.82 3.04 26.42
C ASP A 209 3.49 1.54 26.36
N THR A 210 4.52 0.74 26.30
CA THR A 210 4.40 -0.72 26.25
C THR A 210 3.70 -1.33 27.46
N ARG A 211 3.76 -0.67 28.64
CA ARG A 211 3.05 -1.14 29.85
C ARG A 211 1.55 -0.98 29.69
N ARG A 212 1.14 0.16 29.14
CA ARG A 212 -0.27 0.43 28.84
C ARG A 212 -0.81 -0.55 27.80
N VAL A 213 -0.09 -0.77 26.70
CA VAL A 213 -0.44 -1.77 25.68
C VAL A 213 -0.59 -3.15 26.31
N THR A 214 0.37 -3.58 27.11
CA THR A 214 0.32 -4.90 27.80
C THR A 214 -0.87 -4.99 28.74
N SER A 215 -1.19 -3.94 29.49
CA SER A 215 -2.33 -3.88 30.41
C SER A 215 -3.65 -4.02 29.65
N VAL A 216 -3.81 -3.33 28.53
CA VAL A 216 -5.01 -3.40 27.68
C VAL A 216 -5.17 -4.80 27.09
N LEU A 217 -4.11 -5.37 26.51
CA LEU A 217 -4.14 -6.74 26.00
C LEU A 217 -4.39 -7.80 27.09
N GLY A 218 -4.14 -7.49 28.35
CA GLY A 218 -4.46 -8.30 29.52
C GLY A 218 -5.90 -8.18 30.01
N SER A 219 -6.69 -7.25 29.48
CA SER A 219 -8.08 -7.03 29.89
C SER A 219 -9.02 -8.15 29.41
N GLY A 220 -10.20 -8.23 30.02
CA GLY A 220 -11.21 -9.25 29.65
C GLY A 220 -11.75 -9.11 28.22
N GLU A 221 -11.70 -7.91 27.68
CA GLU A 221 -12.11 -7.65 26.28
C GLU A 221 -11.25 -8.40 25.27
N TYR A 222 -9.98 -8.64 25.60
CA TYR A 222 -9.02 -9.37 24.78
C TYR A 222 -8.92 -10.86 25.12
N ALA A 223 -9.90 -11.44 25.82
CA ALA A 223 -9.84 -12.85 26.23
C ALA A 223 -9.68 -13.81 25.04
N THR A 224 -10.32 -13.54 23.90
CA THR A 224 -10.17 -14.35 22.67
C THR A 224 -8.77 -14.23 22.10
N TRP A 225 -8.19 -13.05 22.06
CA TRP A 225 -6.82 -12.81 21.65
C TRP A 225 -5.82 -13.54 22.58
N GLN A 226 -6.03 -13.48 23.91
CA GLN A 226 -5.19 -14.19 24.87
C GLN A 226 -5.24 -15.71 24.65
N ARG A 227 -6.41 -16.27 24.36
CA ARG A 227 -6.55 -17.69 24.01
C ARG A 227 -5.79 -18.05 22.75
N LEU A 228 -5.88 -17.22 21.70
CA LEU A 228 -5.12 -17.38 20.47
C LEU A 228 -3.62 -17.38 20.77
N ARG A 229 -3.13 -16.40 21.54
CA ARG A 229 -1.73 -16.28 21.94
C ARG A 229 -1.21 -17.46 22.76
N ALA A 230 -2.08 -18.14 23.50
CA ALA A 230 -1.72 -19.34 24.29
C ALA A 230 -1.54 -20.61 23.42
N LEU A 231 -1.93 -20.59 22.17
CA LEU A 231 -1.76 -21.73 21.26
C LEU A 231 -0.29 -21.92 20.87
N PRO A 232 0.20 -23.17 20.77
CA PRO A 232 1.59 -23.45 20.36
C PRO A 232 1.94 -22.87 18.99
N ASN A 233 0.98 -22.87 18.06
CA ASN A 233 1.17 -22.37 16.70
C ASN A 233 1.05 -20.83 16.58
N ALA A 234 0.68 -20.13 17.64
CA ALA A 234 0.62 -18.66 17.63
C ALA A 234 1.98 -18.01 17.36
N GLN A 235 3.09 -18.72 17.60
CA GLN A 235 4.44 -18.26 17.25
C GLN A 235 4.64 -17.99 15.75
N TYR A 236 3.78 -18.54 14.89
CA TYR A 236 3.85 -18.31 13.44
C TYR A 236 3.12 -17.06 12.97
N LEU A 237 2.42 -16.34 13.86
CA LEU A 237 1.73 -15.10 13.53
C LEU A 237 2.31 -13.93 14.34
N GLY A 238 2.79 -12.91 13.62
CA GLY A 238 3.26 -11.66 14.17
C GLY A 238 2.35 -10.50 13.77
N LEU A 239 2.07 -9.59 14.70
CA LEU A 239 1.37 -8.33 14.43
C LEU A 239 2.35 -7.17 14.49
N ALA A 240 2.45 -6.42 13.39
CA ALA A 240 3.28 -5.24 13.27
C ALA A 240 2.46 -3.98 13.53
N MET A 241 2.95 -3.12 14.40
CA MET A 241 2.33 -1.85 14.79
C MET A 241 3.36 -0.85 15.29
N PRO A 242 3.04 0.45 15.39
CA PRO A 242 1.91 1.15 14.76
C PRO A 242 2.05 1.28 13.25
N ARG A 243 1.04 1.86 12.57
CA ARG A 243 1.19 2.25 11.16
C ARG A 243 2.41 3.14 10.98
N THR A 244 3.06 3.02 9.83
CA THR A 244 4.26 3.80 9.48
C THR A 244 3.96 4.76 8.34
N GLN A 245 4.67 5.90 8.34
CA GLN A 245 4.54 6.87 7.26
C GLN A 245 5.32 6.40 6.04
N LEU A 246 4.61 6.12 4.96
CA LEU A 246 5.20 5.65 3.69
C LEU A 246 5.72 6.81 2.85
N ARG A 247 5.07 7.98 2.89
CA ARG A 247 5.54 9.23 2.30
C ARG A 247 4.99 10.46 3.04
N GLY A 248 5.73 11.56 2.91
CA GLY A 248 5.24 12.89 3.28
C GLY A 248 4.19 13.42 2.30
N ARG A 249 3.84 14.68 2.46
CA ARG A 249 2.98 15.39 1.49
C ARG A 249 3.67 15.53 0.14
N TYR A 250 2.88 15.52 -0.91
CA TYR A 250 3.36 15.92 -2.21
C TYR A 250 3.54 17.43 -2.26
N ILE A 251 4.78 17.85 -2.51
CA ILE A 251 5.16 19.22 -2.84
C ILE A 251 6.00 19.08 -4.08
N ASP A 252 5.42 19.27 -5.25
CA ASP A 252 6.13 19.08 -6.50
C ASP A 252 6.04 20.34 -7.37
N HIS A 253 7.18 20.77 -7.88
CA HIS A 253 7.35 21.92 -8.73
C HIS A 253 7.70 21.52 -10.18
N ASP A 254 7.97 20.24 -10.44
CA ASP A 254 8.51 19.77 -11.71
C ASP A 254 7.45 19.25 -12.70
N ILE A 255 6.19 19.13 -12.28
CA ILE A 255 5.08 18.65 -13.13
C ILE A 255 4.47 19.71 -14.04
N GLY A 256 5.11 20.86 -14.18
CA GLY A 256 4.67 21.95 -15.08
C GLY A 256 3.67 22.92 -14.46
N PHE A 257 3.21 22.71 -13.22
CA PHE A 257 2.44 23.62 -12.40
C PHE A 257 2.79 23.43 -10.91
N LEU A 258 2.45 24.43 -10.09
CA LEU A 258 2.68 24.37 -8.65
C LEU A 258 1.63 23.47 -8.00
N PHE A 259 2.04 22.27 -7.60
CA PHE A 259 1.19 21.39 -6.84
C PHE A 259 1.55 21.44 -5.35
N ASN A 260 0.54 21.58 -4.50
CA ASN A 260 0.67 21.51 -3.05
C ASN A 260 -0.50 20.72 -2.47
N GLN A 261 -0.19 19.58 -1.86
CA GLN A 261 -1.20 18.78 -1.17
C GLN A 261 -1.71 19.54 0.05
N THR A 262 -3.03 19.71 0.12
CA THR A 262 -3.69 20.41 1.24
C THR A 262 -3.45 19.68 2.56
N PRO A 263 -3.18 20.39 3.67
CA PRO A 263 -2.94 19.78 4.98
C PRO A 263 -4.23 19.32 5.68
N ALA A 264 -5.24 18.82 4.94
CA ALA A 264 -6.59 18.73 5.48
C ALA A 264 -6.79 17.63 6.54
N VAL A 265 -6.13 16.49 6.50
CA VAL A 265 -6.42 15.39 7.44
C VAL A 265 -5.19 14.60 7.88
N SER A 266 -4.16 14.46 7.06
CA SER A 266 -2.96 13.70 7.44
C SER A 266 -1.68 14.36 6.93
N GLU A 267 -0.63 14.32 7.74
CA GLU A 267 0.68 14.86 7.37
C GLU A 267 1.42 13.99 6.33
N GLY A 268 0.73 13.08 5.65
CA GLY A 268 1.30 12.18 4.65
C GLY A 268 0.48 10.90 4.50
N LEU A 269 1.04 9.94 3.78
CA LEU A 269 0.44 8.64 3.54
C LEU A 269 0.95 7.64 4.58
N TRP A 270 0.04 6.97 5.25
CA TRP A 270 0.33 5.96 6.27
C TRP A 270 -0.08 4.57 5.79
N GLY A 271 0.73 3.57 6.12
CA GLY A 271 0.48 2.18 5.76
C GLY A 271 0.84 1.19 6.85
N SER A 272 0.69 -0.09 6.56
CA SER A 272 0.98 -1.16 7.49
C SER A 272 2.47 -1.22 7.84
N ALA A 273 2.80 -1.31 9.12
CA ALA A 273 4.15 -1.55 9.61
C ALA A 273 4.75 -2.90 9.16
N GLY A 274 3.91 -3.80 8.64
CA GLY A 274 4.35 -5.06 8.06
C GLY A 274 5.36 -4.86 6.92
N PHE A 275 5.21 -3.80 6.11
CA PHE A 275 6.17 -3.48 5.05
C PHE A 275 7.56 -3.15 5.61
N ASP A 276 7.63 -2.36 6.67
CA ASP A 276 8.89 -2.03 7.31
C ASP A 276 9.52 -3.23 7.99
N PHE A 277 8.72 -4.10 8.59
CA PHE A 277 9.20 -5.37 9.15
C PHE A 277 9.84 -6.24 8.06
N ILE A 278 9.18 -6.42 6.93
CA ILE A 278 9.72 -7.20 5.80
C ILE A 278 10.99 -6.55 5.25
N ARG A 279 11.00 -5.22 5.09
CA ARG A 279 12.15 -4.48 4.61
C ARG A 279 13.37 -4.67 5.52
N THR A 280 13.16 -4.58 6.84
CA THR A 280 14.20 -4.83 7.83
C THR A 280 14.69 -6.28 7.77
N THR A 281 13.78 -7.24 7.68
CA THR A 281 14.12 -8.67 7.54
C THR A 281 14.94 -8.95 6.28
N ILE A 282 14.60 -8.32 5.15
CA ILE A 282 15.37 -8.44 3.90
C ILE A 282 16.78 -7.86 4.09
N SER A 283 16.89 -6.67 4.67
CA SER A 283 18.17 -6.02 4.92
C SER A 283 19.07 -6.86 5.81
N GLU A 284 18.52 -7.44 6.89
CA GLU A 284 19.29 -8.32 7.77
C GLU A 284 19.68 -9.64 7.09
N TYR A 285 18.78 -10.23 6.32
CA TYR A 285 19.11 -11.43 5.56
C TYR A 285 20.25 -11.18 4.55
N GLN A 286 20.26 -10.02 3.90
CA GLN A 286 21.35 -9.64 2.99
C GLN A 286 22.66 -9.45 3.72
N ARG A 287 22.65 -8.93 4.97
CA ARG A 287 23.81 -8.68 5.78
C ARG A 287 24.45 -9.95 6.36
N CYS A 288 23.64 -10.85 6.90
CA CYS A 288 24.13 -12.02 7.65
C CYS A 288 23.67 -13.39 7.11
N GLY A 289 22.87 -13.44 6.05
CA GLY A 289 22.39 -14.68 5.46
C GLY A 289 21.29 -15.37 6.28
N TRP A 290 20.75 -14.69 7.30
CA TRP A 290 19.72 -15.22 8.19
C TRP A 290 18.64 -14.17 8.49
N CYS A 291 17.39 -14.58 8.72
CA CYS A 291 16.27 -13.68 8.94
C CYS A 291 16.03 -13.31 10.42
N GLY A 292 16.90 -13.72 11.33
CA GLY A 292 16.82 -13.37 12.75
C GLY A 292 17.68 -12.16 13.08
N PHE A 293 17.22 -11.36 14.02
CA PHE A 293 17.91 -10.19 14.53
C PHE A 293 18.83 -10.57 15.70
#